data_2ac606cb19d0a77d1950223325dbf19d
#
_entry.id   2ac606cb19d0a77d1950223325dbf19d
#
_cell.length_a   1.000
_cell.length_b   1.000
_cell.length_c   1.000
_cell.angle_alpha   90.00
_cell.angle_beta   90.00
_cell.angle_gamma   90.00
#
_symmetry.space_group_name_H-M   'P 1'
#
loop_
_entity.id
_entity.type
_entity.pdbx_description
1 polymer ?
#
loop_
_entity_poly.entity_id
_entity_poly.type
_entity_poly.pdbx_seq_one_letter_code
_entity_poly.pdbx_strand_id
1 'polypeptide(L)'
;MLGLDNSIVIVFGIVGVAVLILIILFMSYYRTITAIANFAYPNAKLKAIGTPFINKKKLLDLLESRSASEVLSKIEAEGYKVDEDIEYSLDKTLISQMKNLVSSVPEGIMPLFNAYLTKFDAEQLKKIIRMKSDGVEKEEILKKSLPVKVLTSELISELADAKDIETIISILKETTFNDAFKTETYKPVELERMLDKYVYEKLRASALKVDVDAAPCASVFVGRYADIMNLKILIRTRKMGYEPGVIESFLLGKGRELAEWRLHELSLATNIQEIISETEGTAYAQSLKEALPEYEKTGSVYPLEAALDRELLKTVSSLSVEYGLTAGVPIRFAVAKEYEVRNINAVLKGVAEGLGSEKIKHFLIAEEEL
;
A
#
# COMPACT_ATOMS: atom_id res chain seq x y z
N MET A 1 -65.52 -29.47 3.63
CA MET A 1 -64.55 -28.39 3.59
C MET A 1 -64.22 -28.00 5.02
N LEU A 2 -63.09 -28.43 5.54
CA LEU A 2 -62.60 -28.00 6.85
C LEU A 2 -62.08 -26.58 6.70
N GLY A 3 -62.89 -25.60 7.10
CA GLY A 3 -62.42 -24.23 7.23
C GLY A 3 -61.42 -24.15 8.35
N LEU A 4 -60.13 -24.00 8.04
CA LEU A 4 -59.12 -23.66 9.02
C LEU A 4 -59.53 -22.37 9.70
N ASP A 5 -59.68 -22.39 11.01
CA ASP A 5 -60.04 -21.23 11.84
C ASP A 5 -58.97 -20.14 11.55
N ASN A 6 -59.39 -18.92 11.19
CA ASN A 6 -58.48 -17.80 10.86
C ASN A 6 -57.42 -17.59 11.95
N SER A 7 -57.74 -17.90 13.21
CA SER A 7 -56.81 -17.84 14.35
C SER A 7 -55.66 -18.81 14.20
N ILE A 8 -55.89 -20.01 13.66
CA ILE A 8 -54.87 -21.05 13.44
C ILE A 8 -53.96 -20.61 12.30
N VAL A 9 -54.49 -20.04 11.24
CA VAL A 9 -53.68 -19.53 10.10
C VAL A 9 -52.75 -18.37 10.55
N ILE A 10 -53.25 -17.47 11.40
CA ILE A 10 -52.48 -16.37 11.96
C ILE A 10 -51.35 -16.90 12.84
N VAL A 11 -51.62 -17.88 13.72
CA VAL A 11 -50.61 -18.48 14.60
C VAL A 11 -49.53 -19.16 13.79
N PHE A 12 -49.88 -19.97 12.77
CA PHE A 12 -48.87 -20.56 11.88
C PHE A 12 -48.06 -19.52 11.12
N GLY A 13 -48.68 -18.40 10.68
CA GLY A 13 -48.00 -17.28 10.06
C GLY A 13 -46.95 -16.65 11.00
N ILE A 14 -47.34 -16.36 12.24
CA ILE A 14 -46.43 -15.78 13.26
C ILE A 14 -45.27 -16.73 13.56
N VAL A 15 -45.55 -18.02 13.76
CA VAL A 15 -44.50 -19.04 14.01
C VAL A 15 -43.58 -19.16 12.83
N GLY A 16 -44.11 -19.16 11.58
CA GLY A 16 -43.30 -19.19 10.36
C GLY A 16 -42.35 -18.01 10.24
N VAL A 17 -42.84 -16.79 10.53
CA VAL A 17 -42.01 -15.58 10.54
C VAL A 17 -40.95 -15.63 11.63
N ALA A 18 -41.30 -16.10 12.85
CA ALA A 18 -40.36 -16.24 13.96
C ALA A 18 -39.23 -17.23 13.61
N VAL A 19 -39.57 -18.38 13.03
CA VAL A 19 -38.57 -19.38 12.56
C VAL A 19 -37.69 -18.81 11.48
N LEU A 20 -38.23 -18.05 10.52
CA LEU A 20 -37.45 -17.41 9.45
C LEU A 20 -36.45 -16.41 10.03
N ILE A 21 -36.88 -15.58 10.97
CA ILE A 21 -36.01 -14.65 11.71
C ILE A 21 -34.87 -15.40 12.42
N LEU A 22 -35.18 -16.47 13.11
CA LEU A 22 -34.20 -17.32 13.82
C LEU A 22 -33.18 -17.92 12.84
N ILE A 23 -33.62 -18.41 11.70
CA ILE A 23 -32.75 -18.94 10.66
C ILE A 23 -31.80 -17.84 10.13
N ILE A 24 -32.31 -16.64 9.84
CA ILE A 24 -31.51 -15.50 9.36
C ILE A 24 -30.47 -15.11 10.41
N LEU A 25 -30.85 -14.99 11.67
CA LEU A 25 -29.96 -14.68 12.78
C LEU A 25 -28.88 -15.77 12.95
N PHE A 26 -29.28 -17.05 12.89
CA PHE A 26 -28.33 -18.16 12.97
C PHE A 26 -27.35 -18.16 11.81
N MET A 27 -27.80 -17.96 10.57
CA MET A 27 -26.92 -17.88 9.40
C MET A 27 -25.96 -16.70 9.48
N SER A 28 -26.42 -15.53 9.94
CA SER A 28 -25.58 -14.36 10.14
C SER A 28 -24.51 -14.63 11.20
N TYR A 29 -24.88 -15.22 12.33
CA TYR A 29 -23.94 -15.54 13.42
C TYR A 29 -22.92 -16.62 13.02
N TYR A 30 -23.39 -17.67 12.34
CA TYR A 30 -22.53 -18.73 11.80
C TYR A 30 -21.48 -18.19 10.85
N ARG A 31 -21.86 -17.27 9.96
CA ARG A 31 -20.97 -16.63 9.01
C ARG A 31 -19.87 -15.83 9.70
N THR A 32 -20.22 -15.01 10.68
CA THR A 32 -19.24 -14.22 11.45
C THR A 32 -18.25 -15.13 12.20
N ILE A 33 -18.75 -16.21 12.85
CA ILE A 33 -17.89 -17.19 13.52
C ILE A 33 -16.94 -17.86 12.54
N THR A 34 -17.42 -18.23 11.36
CA THR A 34 -16.60 -18.87 10.33
C THR A 34 -15.53 -17.91 9.81
N ALA A 35 -15.88 -16.64 9.58
CA ALA A 35 -14.91 -15.61 9.19
C ALA A 35 -13.81 -15.46 10.25
N ILE A 36 -14.17 -15.32 11.53
CA ILE A 36 -13.21 -15.23 12.63
C ILE A 36 -12.32 -16.48 12.69
N ALA A 37 -12.90 -17.68 12.56
CA ALA A 37 -12.15 -18.92 12.58
C ALA A 37 -11.14 -19.01 11.43
N ASN A 38 -11.51 -18.58 10.22
CA ASN A 38 -10.63 -18.57 9.06
C ASN A 38 -9.44 -17.62 9.23
N PHE A 39 -9.63 -16.50 9.94
CA PHE A 39 -8.56 -15.54 10.24
C PHE A 39 -7.77 -15.86 11.50
N ALA A 40 -8.22 -16.78 12.36
CA ALA A 40 -7.59 -17.06 13.66
C ALA A 40 -6.10 -17.46 13.51
N TYR A 41 -5.81 -18.43 12.66
CA TYR A 41 -4.44 -18.91 12.43
C TYR A 41 -3.57 -17.85 11.73
N PRO A 42 -3.97 -17.25 10.61
CA PRO A 42 -3.21 -16.16 9.97
C PRO A 42 -2.90 -15.03 10.93
N ASN A 43 -3.89 -14.55 11.66
CA ASN A 43 -3.71 -13.44 12.60
C ASN A 43 -2.78 -13.79 13.77
N ALA A 44 -2.88 -15.00 14.32
CA ALA A 44 -1.97 -15.48 15.37
C ALA A 44 -0.54 -15.56 14.85
N LYS A 45 -0.33 -16.10 13.64
CA LYS A 45 0.98 -16.17 12.96
C LYS A 45 1.58 -14.79 12.76
N LEU A 46 0.81 -13.84 12.21
CA LEU A 46 1.28 -12.48 11.96
C LEU A 46 1.59 -11.72 13.26
N LYS A 47 0.77 -11.89 14.30
CA LYS A 47 1.03 -11.30 15.62
C LYS A 47 2.29 -11.88 16.29
N ALA A 48 2.57 -13.16 16.09
CA ALA A 48 3.79 -13.80 16.61
C ALA A 48 5.06 -13.29 15.91
N ILE A 49 4.97 -12.98 14.62
CA ILE A 49 6.03 -12.33 13.85
C ILE A 49 6.27 -10.90 14.36
N GLY A 50 5.21 -10.23 14.83
CA GLY A 50 5.22 -8.83 15.20
C GLY A 50 4.92 -7.90 14.03
N THR A 51 4.46 -6.68 14.33
CA THR A 51 4.16 -5.67 13.33
C THR A 51 4.35 -4.27 13.93
N PRO A 52 5.40 -3.55 13.58
CA PRO A 52 6.58 -3.98 12.82
C PRO A 52 7.53 -4.86 13.67
N PHE A 53 8.42 -5.63 13.03
CA PHE A 53 9.49 -6.36 13.76
C PHE A 53 10.43 -5.39 14.47
N ILE A 54 10.81 -4.33 13.77
CA ILE A 54 11.65 -3.27 14.29
C ILE A 54 10.72 -2.20 14.85
N ASN A 55 10.39 -2.32 16.13
CA ASN A 55 9.60 -1.33 16.85
C ASN A 55 10.39 -0.02 17.09
N LYS A 56 9.72 1.01 17.61
CA LYS A 56 10.34 2.30 17.93
C LYS A 56 11.68 2.16 18.67
N LYS A 57 11.73 1.35 19.72
CA LYS A 57 12.95 1.16 20.54
C LYS A 57 14.10 0.61 19.71
N LYS A 58 13.85 -0.43 18.90
CA LYS A 58 14.85 -1.02 18.01
C LYS A 58 15.28 -0.06 16.92
N LEU A 59 14.33 0.73 16.38
CA LEU A 59 14.65 1.74 15.38
C LEU A 59 15.55 2.84 15.93
N LEU A 60 15.32 3.29 17.16
CA LEU A 60 16.20 4.22 17.86
C LEU A 60 17.59 3.61 18.11
N ASP A 61 17.66 2.31 18.51
CA ASP A 61 18.93 1.60 18.65
C ASP A 61 19.70 1.48 17.33
N LEU A 62 19.02 1.30 16.20
CA LEU A 62 19.66 1.33 14.89
C LEU A 62 20.24 2.70 14.55
N LEU A 63 19.57 3.79 14.94
CA LEU A 63 20.07 5.17 14.74
C LEU A 63 21.35 5.49 15.52
N GLU A 64 21.61 4.80 16.62
CA GLU A 64 22.81 4.96 17.43
C GLU A 64 24.02 4.21 16.84
N SER A 65 23.83 3.42 15.79
CA SER A 65 24.91 2.66 15.15
C SER A 65 25.93 3.58 14.49
N ARG A 66 27.21 3.26 14.64
CA ARG A 66 28.33 4.06 14.14
C ARG A 66 28.76 3.69 12.73
N SER A 67 28.32 2.55 12.23
CA SER A 67 28.68 2.05 10.90
C SER A 67 27.56 1.23 10.29
N ALA A 68 27.56 1.14 8.96
CA ALA A 68 26.59 0.29 8.24
C ALA A 68 26.73 -1.19 8.66
N SER A 69 27.94 -1.68 8.95
CA SER A 69 28.16 -3.05 9.43
C SER A 69 27.50 -3.32 10.78
N GLU A 70 27.48 -2.33 11.69
CA GLU A 70 26.76 -2.46 12.96
C GLU A 70 25.25 -2.52 12.76
N VAL A 71 24.70 -1.67 11.87
CA VAL A 71 23.29 -1.73 11.49
C VAL A 71 22.94 -3.09 10.90
N LEU A 72 23.78 -3.61 9.98
CA LEU A 72 23.59 -4.92 9.36
C LEU A 72 23.55 -6.03 10.42
N SER A 73 24.50 -6.07 11.34
CA SER A 73 24.51 -7.07 12.43
C SER A 73 23.25 -7.04 13.28
N LYS A 74 22.73 -5.84 13.57
CA LYS A 74 21.49 -5.67 14.34
C LYS A 74 20.27 -6.17 13.58
N ILE A 75 20.13 -5.86 12.29
CA ILE A 75 18.99 -6.33 11.49
C ILE A 75 19.06 -7.82 11.15
N GLU A 76 20.28 -8.39 11.02
CA GLU A 76 20.45 -9.84 10.87
C GLU A 76 19.99 -10.60 12.13
N ALA A 77 20.23 -10.04 13.31
CA ALA A 77 19.70 -10.58 14.57
C ALA A 77 18.16 -10.56 14.62
N GLU A 78 17.52 -9.67 13.87
CA GLU A 78 16.05 -9.60 13.67
C GLU A 78 15.55 -10.49 12.52
N GLY A 79 16.44 -11.28 11.90
CA GLY A 79 16.07 -12.28 10.88
C GLY A 79 16.17 -11.77 9.43
N TYR A 80 16.71 -10.58 9.19
CA TYR A 80 17.02 -10.13 7.82
C TYR A 80 18.28 -10.82 7.33
N LYS A 81 18.22 -11.32 6.09
CA LYS A 81 19.41 -11.85 5.39
C LYS A 81 19.85 -10.80 4.38
N VAL A 82 21.05 -10.33 4.52
CA VAL A 82 21.60 -9.27 3.68
C VAL A 82 22.86 -9.77 2.99
N ASP A 83 22.80 -9.77 1.66
CA ASP A 83 23.93 -10.08 0.77
C ASP A 83 24.70 -8.79 0.43
N GLU A 84 25.59 -8.83 -0.54
CA GLU A 84 26.40 -7.67 -0.97
C GLU A 84 25.55 -6.46 -1.41
N ASP A 85 24.43 -6.68 -2.11
CA ASP A 85 23.46 -5.64 -2.44
C ASP A 85 22.36 -5.60 -1.36
N ILE A 86 22.50 -4.62 -0.47
CA ILE A 86 21.64 -4.44 0.69
C ILE A 86 20.20 -4.13 0.26
N GLU A 87 20.01 -3.21 -0.67
CA GLU A 87 18.68 -2.79 -1.14
C GLU A 87 17.95 -3.95 -1.81
N TYR A 88 18.64 -4.69 -2.68
CA TYR A 88 18.11 -5.90 -3.31
C TYR A 88 17.69 -6.95 -2.28
N SER A 89 18.52 -7.19 -1.26
CA SER A 89 18.28 -8.19 -0.20
C SER A 89 17.06 -7.84 0.66
N LEU A 90 16.90 -6.57 1.01
CA LEU A 90 15.77 -6.07 1.77
C LEU A 90 14.46 -6.15 0.95
N ASP A 91 14.49 -5.73 -0.30
CA ASP A 91 13.35 -5.84 -1.23
C ASP A 91 12.95 -7.31 -1.46
N LYS A 92 13.93 -8.21 -1.63
CA LYS A 92 13.70 -9.65 -1.75
C LYS A 92 13.03 -10.23 -0.51
N THR A 93 13.47 -9.81 0.66
CA THR A 93 12.85 -10.22 1.94
C THR A 93 11.41 -9.71 2.03
N LEU A 94 11.15 -8.45 1.69
CA LEU A 94 9.82 -7.86 1.69
C LEU A 94 8.88 -8.60 0.72
N ILE A 95 9.28 -8.80 -0.52
CA ILE A 95 8.50 -9.51 -1.54
C ILE A 95 8.19 -10.94 -1.08
N SER A 96 9.19 -11.65 -0.51
CA SER A 96 8.99 -12.99 0.05
C SER A 96 7.96 -13.01 1.17
N GLN A 97 8.01 -12.04 2.09
CA GLN A 97 7.04 -11.92 3.17
C GLN A 97 5.62 -11.59 2.65
N MET A 98 5.51 -10.76 1.62
CA MET A 98 4.21 -10.47 0.97
C MET A 98 3.64 -11.70 0.26
N LYS A 99 4.45 -12.50 -0.42
CA LYS A 99 4.03 -13.78 -1.00
C LYS A 99 3.55 -14.76 0.07
N ASN A 100 4.27 -14.86 1.19
CA ASN A 100 3.90 -15.69 2.33
C ASN A 100 2.60 -15.19 3.00
N LEU A 101 2.38 -13.88 3.03
CA LEU A 101 1.13 -13.30 3.51
C LEU A 101 -0.04 -13.76 2.64
N VAL A 102 0.08 -13.61 1.30
CA VAL A 102 -0.98 -14.04 0.35
C VAL A 102 -1.32 -15.51 0.51
N SER A 103 -0.32 -16.39 0.69
CA SER A 103 -0.55 -17.83 0.88
C SER A 103 -1.13 -18.18 2.26
N SER A 104 -1.11 -17.26 3.21
CA SER A 104 -1.54 -17.49 4.60
C SER A 104 -2.94 -16.96 4.89
N VAL A 105 -3.42 -15.98 4.14
CA VAL A 105 -4.73 -15.37 4.37
C VAL A 105 -5.86 -16.22 3.78
N PRO A 106 -7.10 -16.10 4.32
CA PRO A 106 -8.27 -16.78 3.76
C PRO A 106 -8.53 -16.37 2.30
N GLU A 107 -9.11 -17.30 1.52
CA GLU A 107 -9.43 -17.08 0.11
C GLU A 107 -10.29 -15.82 -0.12
N GLY A 108 -11.22 -15.55 0.81
CA GLY A 108 -12.13 -14.40 0.71
C GLY A 108 -11.47 -13.02 0.74
N ILE A 109 -10.23 -12.90 1.22
CA ILE A 109 -9.45 -11.65 1.18
C ILE A 109 -8.25 -11.71 0.23
N MET A 110 -7.92 -12.89 -0.27
CA MET A 110 -6.79 -13.10 -1.16
C MET A 110 -6.78 -12.16 -2.39
N PRO A 111 -7.93 -11.80 -3.02
CA PRO A 111 -7.95 -10.83 -4.11
C PRO A 111 -7.28 -9.50 -3.78
N LEU A 112 -7.48 -8.97 -2.55
CA LEU A 112 -6.87 -7.71 -2.10
C LEU A 112 -5.35 -7.81 -2.04
N PHE A 113 -4.81 -8.86 -1.42
CA PHE A 113 -3.36 -9.05 -1.28
C PHE A 113 -2.69 -9.41 -2.60
N ASN A 114 -3.40 -10.11 -3.49
CA ASN A 114 -2.95 -10.33 -4.85
C ASN A 114 -2.83 -9.03 -5.65
N ALA A 115 -3.77 -8.09 -5.47
CA ALA A 115 -3.67 -6.77 -6.07
C ALA A 115 -2.57 -5.92 -5.40
N TYR A 116 -2.35 -6.10 -4.09
CA TYR A 116 -1.24 -5.45 -3.40
C TYR A 116 0.13 -5.94 -3.90
N LEU A 117 0.28 -7.23 -4.23
CA LEU A 117 1.49 -7.74 -4.89
C LEU A 117 1.75 -7.11 -6.25
N THR A 118 0.71 -6.72 -6.99
CA THR A 118 0.87 -6.03 -8.28
C THR A 118 1.58 -4.68 -8.11
N LYS A 119 1.51 -4.05 -6.93
CA LYS A 119 2.31 -2.86 -6.62
C LYS A 119 3.80 -3.15 -6.73
N PHE A 120 4.27 -4.26 -6.17
CA PHE A 120 5.68 -4.64 -6.23
C PHE A 120 6.11 -5.04 -7.65
N ASP A 121 5.23 -5.69 -8.42
CA ASP A 121 5.47 -5.91 -9.85
C ASP A 121 5.67 -4.56 -10.57
N ALA A 122 4.80 -3.58 -10.32
CA ALA A 122 4.89 -2.25 -10.92
C ALA A 122 6.16 -1.50 -10.51
N GLU A 123 6.57 -1.59 -9.23
CA GLU A 123 7.83 -0.95 -8.76
C GLU A 123 9.06 -1.57 -9.46
N GLN A 124 9.10 -2.89 -9.62
CA GLN A 124 10.17 -3.54 -10.37
C GLN A 124 10.14 -3.16 -11.86
N LEU A 125 8.96 -3.07 -12.48
CA LEU A 125 8.83 -2.59 -13.86
C LEU A 125 9.32 -1.15 -14.04
N LYS A 126 8.96 -0.24 -13.15
CA LYS A 126 9.46 1.14 -13.15
C LYS A 126 10.99 1.16 -13.08
N LYS A 127 11.59 0.33 -12.21
CA LYS A 127 13.04 0.19 -12.09
C LYS A 127 13.67 -0.29 -13.40
N ILE A 128 13.10 -1.31 -14.06
CA ILE A 128 13.56 -1.82 -15.34
C ILE A 128 13.45 -0.73 -16.43
N ILE A 129 12.31 -0.04 -16.52
CA ILE A 129 12.09 1.04 -17.50
C ILE A 129 13.12 2.16 -17.32
N ARG A 130 13.40 2.58 -16.08
CA ARG A 130 14.43 3.60 -15.80
C ARG A 130 15.81 3.10 -16.23
N MET A 131 16.23 1.92 -15.82
CA MET A 131 17.52 1.35 -16.17
C MET A 131 17.69 1.24 -17.68
N LYS A 132 16.66 0.82 -18.41
CA LYS A 132 16.68 0.80 -19.89
C LYS A 132 16.78 2.19 -20.50
N SER A 133 16.03 3.16 -19.96
CA SER A 133 16.11 4.55 -20.41
C SER A 133 17.49 5.16 -20.19
N ASP A 134 18.18 4.74 -19.11
CA ASP A 134 19.53 5.18 -18.77
C ASP A 134 20.63 4.39 -19.51
N GLY A 135 20.26 3.43 -20.38
CA GLY A 135 21.21 2.64 -21.16
C GLY A 135 21.98 1.59 -20.35
N VAL A 136 21.41 1.14 -19.22
CA VAL A 136 22.03 0.10 -18.38
C VAL A 136 22.01 -1.26 -19.09
N GLU A 137 23.14 -1.97 -19.01
CA GLU A 137 23.32 -3.28 -19.65
C GLU A 137 22.43 -4.35 -19.05
N LYS A 138 22.11 -5.38 -19.87
CA LYS A 138 21.23 -6.49 -19.53
C LYS A 138 21.60 -7.18 -18.20
N GLU A 139 22.89 -7.50 -18.04
CA GLU A 139 23.42 -8.23 -16.88
C GLU A 139 23.14 -7.48 -15.57
N GLU A 140 23.26 -6.17 -15.59
CA GLU A 140 22.99 -5.34 -14.42
C GLU A 140 21.50 -5.21 -14.15
N ILE A 141 20.66 -5.15 -15.20
CA ILE A 141 19.19 -5.18 -15.05
C ILE A 141 18.76 -6.50 -14.40
N LEU A 142 19.27 -7.63 -14.86
CA LEU A 142 18.99 -8.95 -14.30
C LEU A 142 19.42 -9.05 -12.84
N LYS A 143 20.60 -8.53 -12.51
CA LYS A 143 21.15 -8.54 -11.15
C LYS A 143 20.32 -7.73 -10.17
N LYS A 144 19.72 -6.61 -10.62
CA LYS A 144 18.99 -5.65 -9.77
C LYS A 144 17.47 -5.85 -9.74
N SER A 145 16.93 -6.70 -10.60
CA SER A 145 15.48 -6.90 -10.72
C SER A 145 15.02 -8.17 -9.98
N LEU A 146 13.87 -8.08 -9.32
CA LEU A 146 13.30 -9.16 -8.53
C LEU A 146 12.02 -9.70 -9.15
N PRO A 147 11.87 -11.03 -9.26
CA PRO A 147 10.60 -11.62 -9.66
C PRO A 147 9.57 -11.52 -8.55
N VAL A 148 8.36 -11.05 -8.91
CA VAL A 148 7.26 -10.87 -7.95
C VAL A 148 6.14 -11.86 -8.25
N LYS A 149 5.17 -11.50 -9.07
CA LYS A 149 4.00 -12.33 -9.40
C LYS A 149 3.80 -12.46 -10.90
N VAL A 150 3.50 -11.36 -11.55
CA VAL A 150 3.38 -11.29 -13.02
C VAL A 150 4.77 -11.20 -13.64
N LEU A 151 5.62 -10.43 -13.02
CA LEU A 151 7.02 -10.27 -13.40
C LEU A 151 7.82 -11.50 -12.94
N THR A 152 7.87 -12.51 -13.80
CA THR A 152 8.68 -13.73 -13.59
C THR A 152 10.14 -13.49 -13.98
N SER A 153 11.03 -14.42 -13.64
CA SER A 153 12.45 -14.34 -14.04
C SER A 153 12.61 -14.36 -15.58
N GLU A 154 11.77 -15.14 -16.26
CA GLU A 154 11.74 -15.24 -17.72
C GLU A 154 11.31 -13.90 -18.33
N LEU A 155 10.23 -13.29 -17.81
CA LEU A 155 9.76 -11.99 -18.28
C LEU A 155 10.80 -10.89 -18.00
N ILE A 156 11.45 -10.90 -16.85
CA ILE A 156 12.56 -9.97 -16.56
C ILE A 156 13.67 -10.11 -17.58
N SER A 157 14.04 -11.35 -17.96
CA SER A 157 15.07 -11.59 -18.97
C SER A 157 14.65 -11.05 -20.34
N GLU A 158 13.40 -11.28 -20.73
CA GLU A 158 12.85 -10.76 -21.99
C GLU A 158 12.83 -9.23 -22.04
N LEU A 159 12.39 -8.60 -20.94
CA LEU A 159 12.42 -7.12 -20.82
C LEU A 159 13.84 -6.55 -20.81
N ALA A 160 14.79 -7.25 -20.18
CA ALA A 160 16.20 -6.85 -20.18
C ALA A 160 16.84 -6.98 -21.57
N ASP A 161 16.40 -7.91 -22.41
CA ASP A 161 16.81 -8.08 -23.79
C ASP A 161 16.19 -7.07 -24.76
N ALA A 162 15.09 -6.43 -24.38
CA ALA A 162 14.41 -5.47 -25.23
C ALA A 162 15.38 -4.35 -25.68
N LYS A 163 15.32 -3.99 -26.96
CA LYS A 163 16.21 -2.95 -27.53
C LYS A 163 15.87 -1.54 -27.05
N ASP A 164 14.60 -1.27 -26.79
CA ASP A 164 14.04 0.04 -26.46
C ASP A 164 12.77 -0.08 -25.62
N ILE A 165 12.26 1.05 -25.15
CA ILE A 165 11.03 1.15 -24.33
C ILE A 165 9.79 0.71 -25.12
N GLU A 166 9.74 0.93 -26.42
CA GLU A 166 8.63 0.49 -27.27
C GLU A 166 8.51 -1.04 -27.28
N THR A 167 9.64 -1.74 -27.40
CA THR A 167 9.70 -3.19 -27.30
C THR A 167 9.25 -3.69 -25.92
N ILE A 168 9.67 -3.02 -24.83
CA ILE A 168 9.21 -3.34 -23.46
C ILE A 168 7.69 -3.26 -23.38
N ILE A 169 7.09 -2.18 -23.88
CA ILE A 169 5.63 -2.01 -23.86
C ILE A 169 4.94 -3.09 -24.69
N SER A 170 5.49 -3.46 -25.85
CA SER A 170 4.95 -4.52 -26.69
C SER A 170 4.92 -5.87 -25.96
N ILE A 171 6.00 -6.24 -25.25
CA ILE A 171 6.07 -7.42 -24.40
C ILE A 171 5.02 -7.35 -23.28
N LEU A 172 4.92 -6.21 -22.60
CA LEU A 172 3.98 -6.03 -21.47
C LEU A 172 2.52 -6.08 -21.91
N LYS A 173 2.19 -5.74 -23.16
CA LYS A 173 0.85 -5.88 -23.72
C LYS A 173 0.37 -7.33 -23.83
N GLU A 174 1.27 -8.29 -23.85
CA GLU A 174 0.93 -9.72 -23.81
C GLU A 174 0.70 -10.24 -22.38
N THR A 175 0.84 -9.40 -21.38
CA THR A 175 0.64 -9.71 -19.97
C THR A 175 -0.62 -9.04 -19.40
N THR A 176 -0.88 -9.26 -18.11
CA THR A 176 -1.96 -8.52 -17.40
C THR A 176 -1.73 -7.02 -17.30
N PHE A 177 -0.52 -6.53 -17.65
CA PHE A 177 -0.21 -5.10 -17.72
C PHE A 177 -0.73 -4.43 -19.00
N ASN A 178 -1.29 -5.18 -19.96
CA ASN A 178 -1.94 -4.59 -21.15
C ASN A 178 -2.92 -3.47 -20.79
N ASP A 179 -3.69 -3.67 -19.72
CA ASP A 179 -4.65 -2.66 -19.24
C ASP A 179 -4.00 -1.35 -18.78
N ALA A 180 -2.72 -1.37 -18.42
CA ALA A 180 -1.97 -0.16 -18.01
C ALA A 180 -1.63 0.73 -19.21
N PHE A 181 -1.29 0.13 -20.36
CA PHE A 181 -0.69 0.84 -21.51
C PHE A 181 -1.71 1.10 -22.63
N LYS A 182 -2.81 1.78 -22.30
CA LYS A 182 -3.88 2.11 -23.26
C LYS A 182 -3.55 3.32 -24.16
N THR A 183 -2.61 4.16 -23.75
CA THR A 183 -2.18 5.35 -24.50
C THR A 183 -0.77 5.11 -25.01
N GLU A 184 -0.51 5.49 -26.25
CA GLU A 184 0.82 5.39 -26.84
C GLU A 184 1.70 6.52 -26.31
N THR A 185 2.59 6.19 -25.40
CA THR A 185 3.65 7.05 -24.91
C THR A 185 4.85 6.18 -24.53
N TYR A 186 6.04 6.73 -24.74
CA TYR A 186 7.31 6.07 -24.41
C TYR A 186 8.12 6.87 -23.38
N LYS A 187 7.50 7.90 -22.79
CA LYS A 187 8.14 8.74 -21.76
C LYS A 187 8.10 8.01 -20.41
N PRO A 188 9.24 7.73 -19.76
CA PRO A 188 9.29 6.98 -18.51
C PRO A 188 8.34 7.51 -17.43
N VAL A 189 8.28 8.83 -17.23
CA VAL A 189 7.39 9.46 -16.22
C VAL A 189 5.91 9.15 -16.48
N GLU A 190 5.48 9.15 -17.74
CA GLU A 190 4.09 8.83 -18.08
C GLU A 190 3.79 7.34 -17.92
N LEU A 191 4.74 6.46 -18.25
CA LEU A 191 4.63 5.02 -18.04
C LEU A 191 4.53 4.67 -16.56
N GLU A 192 5.35 5.32 -15.73
CA GLU A 192 5.27 5.15 -14.26
C GLU A 192 3.90 5.56 -13.73
N ARG A 193 3.37 6.70 -14.19
CA ARG A 193 2.02 7.15 -13.84
C ARG A 193 0.94 6.14 -14.24
N MET A 194 1.03 5.59 -15.45
CA MET A 194 0.10 4.57 -15.93
C MET A 194 0.15 3.31 -15.06
N LEU A 195 1.34 2.88 -14.65
CA LEU A 195 1.53 1.76 -13.73
C LEU A 195 0.92 2.06 -12.35
N ASP A 196 1.11 3.26 -11.79
CA ASP A 196 0.52 3.66 -10.52
C ASP A 196 -1.01 3.64 -10.57
N LYS A 197 -1.58 4.20 -11.63
CA LYS A 197 -3.03 4.18 -11.85
C LYS A 197 -3.57 2.75 -11.99
N TYR A 198 -2.88 1.90 -12.74
CA TYR A 198 -3.22 0.50 -12.90
C TYR A 198 -3.23 -0.24 -11.56
N VAL A 199 -2.20 -0.07 -10.74
CA VAL A 199 -2.12 -0.67 -9.40
C VAL A 199 -3.30 -0.25 -8.55
N TYR A 200 -3.62 1.03 -8.53
CA TYR A 200 -4.76 1.53 -7.78
C TYR A 200 -6.10 0.97 -8.28
N GLU A 201 -6.31 0.94 -9.59
CA GLU A 201 -7.52 0.36 -10.18
C GLU A 201 -7.69 -1.12 -9.82
N LYS A 202 -6.58 -1.90 -9.82
CA LYS A 202 -6.58 -3.30 -9.36
C LYS A 202 -6.90 -3.42 -7.87
N LEU A 203 -6.32 -2.57 -7.01
CA LEU A 203 -6.63 -2.54 -5.58
C LEU A 203 -8.10 -2.21 -5.34
N ARG A 204 -8.63 -1.19 -6.00
CA ARG A 204 -10.03 -0.78 -5.89
C ARG A 204 -10.99 -1.88 -6.37
N ALA A 205 -10.71 -2.48 -7.51
CA ALA A 205 -11.51 -3.57 -8.04
C ALA A 205 -11.47 -4.82 -7.15
N SER A 206 -10.32 -5.08 -6.50
CA SER A 206 -10.15 -6.21 -5.59
C SER A 206 -10.91 -6.02 -4.28
N ALA A 207 -10.97 -4.81 -3.74
CA ALA A 207 -11.72 -4.51 -2.53
C ALA A 207 -13.23 -4.78 -2.67
N LEU A 208 -13.75 -4.74 -3.91
CA LEU A 208 -15.15 -5.11 -4.21
C LEU A 208 -15.37 -6.62 -4.32
N LYS A 209 -14.29 -7.41 -4.38
CA LYS A 209 -14.34 -8.88 -4.55
C LYS A 209 -14.03 -9.65 -3.27
N VAL A 210 -13.67 -8.95 -2.20
CA VAL A 210 -13.42 -9.60 -0.91
C VAL A 210 -14.74 -9.98 -0.23
N ASP A 211 -14.68 -10.98 0.63
CA ASP A 211 -15.84 -11.40 1.41
C ASP A 211 -16.41 -10.27 2.25
N VAL A 212 -17.72 -10.28 2.45
CA VAL A 212 -18.46 -9.20 3.10
C VAL A 212 -17.95 -8.91 4.53
N ASP A 213 -17.38 -9.88 5.23
CA ASP A 213 -16.82 -9.69 6.57
C ASP A 213 -15.46 -8.97 6.54
N ALA A 214 -14.76 -8.99 5.41
CA ALA A 214 -13.51 -8.26 5.18
C ALA A 214 -13.72 -6.97 4.38
N ALA A 215 -14.83 -6.84 3.66
CA ALA A 215 -15.11 -5.72 2.76
C ALA A 215 -15.06 -4.33 3.43
N PRO A 216 -15.61 -4.10 4.63
CA PRO A 216 -15.52 -2.79 5.28
C PRO A 216 -14.06 -2.38 5.53
N CYS A 217 -13.25 -3.28 6.08
CA CYS A 217 -11.83 -3.04 6.33
C CYS A 217 -11.05 -2.77 5.04
N ALA A 218 -11.24 -3.59 4.01
CA ALA A 218 -10.61 -3.43 2.70
C ALA A 218 -11.00 -2.11 2.03
N SER A 219 -12.27 -1.72 2.10
CA SER A 219 -12.79 -0.47 1.54
C SER A 219 -12.17 0.77 2.22
N VAL A 220 -12.09 0.76 3.55
CA VAL A 220 -11.45 1.87 4.29
C VAL A 220 -9.98 1.95 3.93
N PHE A 221 -9.26 0.84 3.93
CA PHE A 221 -7.84 0.80 3.57
C PHE A 221 -7.58 1.35 2.18
N VAL A 222 -8.27 0.82 1.16
CA VAL A 222 -8.04 1.23 -0.24
C VAL A 222 -8.45 2.68 -0.47
N GLY A 223 -9.55 3.14 0.15
CA GLY A 223 -9.98 4.52 0.06
C GLY A 223 -8.98 5.51 0.69
N ARG A 224 -8.45 5.20 1.88
CA ARG A 224 -7.41 6.00 2.55
C ARG A 224 -6.09 6.00 1.79
N TYR A 225 -5.72 4.84 1.26
CA TYR A 225 -4.54 4.73 0.40
C TYR A 225 -4.63 5.64 -0.82
N ALA A 226 -5.81 5.68 -1.48
CA ALA A 226 -6.05 6.57 -2.62
C ALA A 226 -5.94 8.05 -2.25
N ASP A 227 -6.57 8.46 -1.14
CA ASP A 227 -6.52 9.85 -0.68
C ASP A 227 -5.07 10.30 -0.45
N ILE A 228 -4.29 9.49 0.26
CA ILE A 228 -2.89 9.77 0.58
C ILE A 228 -2.05 9.85 -0.70
N MET A 229 -2.23 8.92 -1.64
CA MET A 229 -1.52 8.96 -2.91
C MET A 229 -1.90 10.18 -3.74
N ASN A 230 -3.17 10.54 -3.81
CA ASN A 230 -3.64 11.75 -4.50
C ASN A 230 -3.04 13.02 -3.89
N LEU A 231 -3.02 13.14 -2.56
CA LEU A 231 -2.40 14.29 -1.88
C LEU A 231 -0.90 14.39 -2.17
N LYS A 232 -0.18 13.28 -2.18
CA LYS A 232 1.24 13.26 -2.56
C LYS A 232 1.44 13.69 -4.03
N ILE A 233 0.59 13.20 -4.94
CA ILE A 233 0.62 13.60 -6.36
C ILE A 233 0.39 15.11 -6.47
N LEU A 234 -0.65 15.65 -5.83
CA LEU A 234 -0.97 17.08 -5.82
C LEU A 234 0.21 17.93 -5.32
N ILE A 235 0.79 17.57 -4.18
CA ILE A 235 1.91 18.28 -3.57
C ILE A 235 3.14 18.26 -4.49
N ARG A 236 3.51 17.09 -5.02
CA ARG A 236 4.68 16.95 -5.91
C ARG A 236 4.51 17.71 -7.21
N THR A 237 3.38 17.51 -7.88
CA THR A 237 3.13 18.12 -9.17
C THR A 237 2.99 19.63 -9.08
N ARG A 238 2.37 20.14 -8.01
CA ARG A 238 2.32 21.58 -7.74
C ARG A 238 3.71 22.15 -7.46
N LYS A 239 4.54 21.45 -6.69
CA LYS A 239 5.94 21.83 -6.46
C LYS A 239 6.75 21.90 -7.75
N MET A 240 6.48 21.01 -8.70
CA MET A 240 7.11 20.96 -10.02
C MET A 240 6.56 21.99 -11.00
N GLY A 241 5.50 22.73 -10.64
CA GLY A 241 4.91 23.78 -11.47
C GLY A 241 4.03 23.27 -12.61
N TYR A 242 3.46 22.06 -12.48
CA TYR A 242 2.53 21.54 -13.48
C TYR A 242 1.22 22.34 -13.50
N GLU A 243 0.64 22.47 -14.69
CA GLU A 243 -0.67 23.10 -14.89
C GLU A 243 -1.81 22.22 -14.32
N PRO A 244 -2.93 22.83 -13.86
CA PRO A 244 -4.04 22.12 -13.23
C PRO A 244 -4.57 20.91 -14.03
N GLY A 245 -4.79 21.07 -15.33
CA GLY A 245 -5.30 19.99 -16.18
C GLY A 245 -4.32 18.82 -16.31
N VAL A 246 -3.02 19.09 -16.24
CA VAL A 246 -1.98 18.05 -16.21
C VAL A 246 -2.02 17.35 -14.84
N ILE A 247 -2.09 18.12 -13.74
CA ILE A 247 -2.18 17.58 -12.39
C ILE A 247 -3.37 16.63 -12.25
N GLU A 248 -4.55 17.05 -12.71
CA GLU A 248 -5.76 16.23 -12.66
C GLU A 248 -5.60 14.89 -13.40
N SER A 249 -4.88 14.88 -14.53
CA SER A 249 -4.60 13.66 -15.27
C SER A 249 -3.74 12.64 -14.52
N PHE A 250 -2.96 13.07 -13.52
CA PHE A 250 -2.14 12.21 -12.66
C PHE A 250 -2.93 11.56 -11.52
N LEU A 251 -4.09 12.14 -11.14
CA LEU A 251 -4.85 11.66 -10.01
C LEU A 251 -5.41 10.26 -10.22
N LEU A 252 -5.45 9.49 -9.13
CA LEU A 252 -5.92 8.11 -9.13
C LEU A 252 -7.45 7.97 -9.14
N GLY A 253 -8.17 9.09 -8.95
CA GLY A 253 -9.62 9.13 -8.76
C GLY A 253 -10.01 9.13 -7.28
N LYS A 254 -11.34 9.10 -7.00
CA LYS A 254 -11.88 9.26 -5.65
C LYS A 254 -11.32 8.26 -4.64
N GLY A 255 -11.04 8.75 -3.45
CA GLY A 255 -10.67 7.95 -2.30
C GLY A 255 -11.80 7.79 -1.27
N ARG A 256 -11.46 7.87 0.01
CA ARG A 256 -12.39 7.77 1.14
C ARG A 256 -13.04 9.12 1.49
N GLU A 257 -12.22 10.18 1.58
CA GLU A 257 -12.63 11.53 1.95
C GLU A 257 -12.48 12.53 0.81
N LEU A 258 -11.64 12.21 -0.17
CA LEU A 258 -11.44 13.03 -1.36
C LEU A 258 -12.30 12.51 -2.51
N ALA A 259 -13.51 13.08 -2.63
CA ALA A 259 -14.38 12.84 -3.78
C ALA A 259 -13.79 13.49 -5.05
N GLU A 260 -14.28 13.08 -6.24
CA GLU A 260 -13.72 13.59 -7.51
C GLU A 260 -13.83 15.12 -7.64
N TRP A 261 -14.95 15.73 -7.22
CA TRP A 261 -15.10 17.18 -7.22
C TRP A 261 -14.06 17.88 -6.36
N ARG A 262 -13.73 17.31 -5.19
CA ARG A 262 -12.70 17.85 -4.27
C ARG A 262 -11.29 17.70 -4.82
N LEU A 263 -11.02 16.58 -5.48
CA LEU A 263 -9.74 16.37 -6.19
C LEU A 263 -9.58 17.37 -7.33
N HIS A 264 -10.65 17.69 -8.05
CA HIS A 264 -10.65 18.73 -9.06
C HIS A 264 -10.31 20.10 -8.45
N GLU A 265 -10.99 20.51 -7.39
CA GLU A 265 -10.70 21.78 -6.69
C GLU A 265 -9.25 21.84 -6.19
N LEU A 266 -8.76 20.76 -5.55
CA LEU A 266 -7.37 20.66 -5.12
C LEU A 266 -6.36 20.76 -6.28
N SER A 267 -6.72 20.30 -7.48
CA SER A 267 -5.85 20.42 -8.66
C SER A 267 -5.74 21.86 -9.17
N LEU A 268 -6.73 22.71 -8.88
CA LEU A 268 -6.75 24.14 -9.23
C LEU A 268 -5.94 25.00 -8.25
N ALA A 269 -5.65 24.51 -7.06
CA ALA A 269 -4.89 25.23 -6.04
C ALA A 269 -3.59 25.80 -6.61
N THR A 270 -3.27 27.05 -6.30
CA THR A 270 -2.11 27.75 -6.90
C THR A 270 -0.78 27.42 -6.24
N ASN A 271 -0.84 26.98 -4.98
CA ASN A 271 0.33 26.65 -4.16
C ASN A 271 0.03 25.51 -3.16
N ILE A 272 1.06 25.03 -2.49
CA ILE A 272 0.94 23.91 -1.55
C ILE A 272 0.16 24.31 -0.29
N GLN A 273 0.28 25.56 0.18
CA GLN A 273 -0.46 26.07 1.33
C GLN A 273 -1.96 26.02 1.07
N GLU A 274 -2.40 26.37 -0.13
CA GLU A 274 -3.80 26.28 -0.55
C GLU A 274 -4.28 24.84 -0.60
N ILE A 275 -3.47 23.89 -1.16
CA ILE A 275 -3.78 22.46 -1.10
C ILE A 275 -4.01 22.01 0.34
N ILE A 276 -3.13 22.39 1.27
CA ILE A 276 -3.26 22.03 2.70
C ILE A 276 -4.53 22.64 3.31
N SER A 277 -4.81 23.90 3.01
CA SER A 277 -6.01 24.59 3.48
C SER A 277 -7.29 23.90 3.02
N GLU A 278 -7.35 23.50 1.76
CA GLU A 278 -8.50 22.79 1.16
C GLU A 278 -8.67 21.36 1.69
N THR A 279 -7.70 20.80 2.42
CA THR A 279 -7.87 19.52 3.11
C THR A 279 -8.64 19.65 4.43
N GLU A 280 -9.05 20.86 4.86
CA GLU A 280 -9.79 21.06 6.10
C GLU A 280 -11.01 20.16 6.21
N GLY A 281 -11.27 19.63 7.40
CA GLY A 281 -12.34 18.68 7.65
C GLY A 281 -12.02 17.22 7.24
N THR A 282 -10.82 16.94 6.71
CA THR A 282 -10.33 15.59 6.49
C THR A 282 -9.37 15.16 7.61
N ALA A 283 -9.15 13.84 7.70
CA ALA A 283 -8.17 13.27 8.64
C ALA A 283 -6.72 13.71 8.34
N TYR A 284 -6.45 14.23 7.15
CA TYR A 284 -5.10 14.62 6.69
C TYR A 284 -4.72 16.04 7.09
N ALA A 285 -5.71 16.91 7.34
CA ALA A 285 -5.52 18.34 7.53
C ALA A 285 -4.55 18.67 8.65
N GLN A 286 -4.71 18.06 9.83
CA GLN A 286 -3.90 18.34 11.00
C GLN A 286 -2.43 17.96 10.76
N SER A 287 -2.16 16.75 10.29
CA SER A 287 -0.80 16.27 10.03
C SER A 287 -0.08 17.08 8.95
N LEU A 288 -0.79 17.54 7.93
CA LEU A 288 -0.23 18.42 6.89
C LEU A 288 0.07 19.82 7.44
N LYS A 289 -0.81 20.40 8.28
CA LYS A 289 -0.57 21.69 8.94
C LYS A 289 0.64 21.64 9.87
N GLU A 290 0.82 20.56 10.61
CA GLU A 290 1.97 20.36 11.50
C GLU A 290 3.29 20.24 10.73
N ALA A 291 3.26 19.65 9.52
CA ALA A 291 4.44 19.49 8.67
C ALA A 291 4.76 20.73 7.80
N LEU A 292 3.82 21.67 7.66
CA LEU A 292 3.96 22.85 6.80
C LEU A 292 5.17 23.74 7.17
N PRO A 293 5.45 24.06 8.45
CA PRO A 293 6.60 24.91 8.81
C PRO A 293 7.94 24.32 8.35
N GLU A 294 8.10 23.00 8.42
CA GLU A 294 9.35 22.36 7.96
C GLU A 294 9.45 22.34 6.42
N TYR A 295 8.33 22.19 5.72
CA TYR A 295 8.28 22.41 4.28
C TYR A 295 8.68 23.84 3.91
N GLU A 296 8.16 24.86 4.58
CA GLU A 296 8.48 26.28 4.32
C GLU A 296 9.96 26.60 4.58
N LYS A 297 10.53 26.01 5.62
CA LYS A 297 11.93 26.18 5.99
C LYS A 297 12.89 25.51 4.99
N THR A 298 12.56 24.30 4.53
CA THR A 298 13.47 23.48 3.72
C THR A 298 13.20 23.58 2.22
N GLY A 299 11.98 23.94 1.83
CA GLY A 299 11.49 23.87 0.46
C GLY A 299 11.28 22.44 -0.05
N SER A 300 11.54 21.41 0.78
CA SER A 300 11.36 20.00 0.46
C SER A 300 9.92 19.55 0.74
N VAL A 301 9.29 18.85 -0.19
CA VAL A 301 7.95 18.26 0.03
C VAL A 301 7.97 17.06 0.96
N TYR A 302 9.15 16.54 1.27
CA TYR A 302 9.32 15.33 2.08
C TYR A 302 8.61 15.36 3.43
N PRO A 303 8.66 16.45 4.25
CA PRO A 303 7.94 16.52 5.52
C PRO A 303 6.43 16.30 5.39
N LEU A 304 5.83 16.85 4.33
CA LEU A 304 4.40 16.68 4.03
C LEU A 304 4.08 15.24 3.62
N GLU A 305 4.93 14.65 2.78
CA GLU A 305 4.78 13.25 2.37
C GLU A 305 4.97 12.28 3.55
N ALA A 306 5.92 12.55 4.43
CA ALA A 306 6.14 11.77 5.64
C ALA A 306 4.94 11.87 6.60
N ALA A 307 4.32 13.04 6.73
CA ALA A 307 3.09 13.21 7.49
C ALA A 307 1.95 12.33 6.94
N LEU A 308 1.77 12.31 5.62
CA LEU A 308 0.78 11.47 4.95
C LEU A 308 1.09 9.96 5.11
N ASP A 309 2.36 9.57 5.07
CA ASP A 309 2.77 8.17 5.33
C ASP A 309 2.47 7.74 6.77
N ARG A 310 2.68 8.62 7.75
CA ARG A 310 2.29 8.37 9.15
C ARG A 310 0.77 8.22 9.28
N GLU A 311 -0.02 9.02 8.56
CA GLU A 311 -1.48 8.86 8.54
C GLU A 311 -1.91 7.51 7.95
N LEU A 312 -1.20 6.98 6.94
CA LEU A 312 -1.47 5.62 6.45
C LEU A 312 -1.17 4.57 7.52
N LEU A 313 -0.03 4.69 8.22
CA LEU A 313 0.31 3.78 9.32
C LEU A 313 -0.70 3.85 10.46
N LYS A 314 -1.12 5.05 10.90
CA LYS A 314 -2.17 5.23 11.90
C LYS A 314 -3.49 4.59 11.44
N THR A 315 -3.85 4.77 10.16
CA THR A 315 -5.05 4.15 9.58
C THR A 315 -5.00 2.63 9.71
N VAL A 316 -3.94 1.98 9.25
CA VAL A 316 -3.86 0.51 9.30
C VAL A 316 -3.69 -0.02 10.73
N SER A 317 -3.09 0.75 11.63
CA SER A 317 -3.06 0.47 13.07
C SER A 317 -4.47 0.45 13.66
N SER A 318 -5.26 1.47 13.40
CA SER A 318 -6.67 1.54 13.83
C SER A 318 -7.50 0.41 13.24
N LEU A 319 -7.34 0.09 11.95
CA LEU A 319 -8.00 -1.04 11.31
C LEU A 319 -7.62 -2.38 11.97
N SER A 320 -6.37 -2.54 12.43
CA SER A 320 -5.92 -3.75 13.10
C SER A 320 -6.54 -3.94 14.50
N VAL A 321 -7.05 -2.88 15.10
CA VAL A 321 -7.81 -2.92 16.35
C VAL A 321 -9.29 -3.17 16.04
N GLU A 322 -9.89 -2.36 15.18
CA GLU A 322 -11.32 -2.43 14.83
C GLU A 322 -11.69 -3.78 14.18
N TYR A 323 -10.85 -4.24 13.23
CA TYR A 323 -11.04 -5.51 12.52
C TYR A 323 -10.00 -6.56 12.93
N GLY A 324 -9.61 -6.57 14.20
CA GLY A 324 -8.50 -7.39 14.73
C GLY A 324 -8.76 -8.89 14.72
N LEU A 325 -10.00 -9.32 14.56
CA LEU A 325 -10.40 -10.72 14.42
C LEU A 325 -10.48 -11.17 12.96
N THR A 326 -10.43 -10.23 12.00
CA THR A 326 -10.53 -10.50 10.57
C THR A 326 -9.38 -9.83 9.79
N ALA A 327 -9.69 -8.99 8.81
CA ALA A 327 -8.76 -8.45 7.82
C ALA A 327 -7.76 -7.40 8.35
N GLY A 328 -7.99 -6.79 9.50
CA GLY A 328 -7.19 -5.65 9.97
C GLY A 328 -5.73 -6.00 10.23
N VAL A 329 -5.47 -7.16 10.85
CA VAL A 329 -4.09 -7.60 11.17
C VAL A 329 -3.26 -7.85 9.91
N PRO A 330 -3.74 -8.61 8.88
CA PRO A 330 -3.01 -8.81 7.64
C PRO A 330 -2.75 -7.50 6.86
N ILE A 331 -3.73 -6.60 6.81
CA ILE A 331 -3.57 -5.30 6.12
C ILE A 331 -2.50 -4.46 6.83
N ARG A 332 -2.54 -4.36 8.17
CA ARG A 332 -1.50 -3.66 8.93
C ARG A 332 -0.13 -4.28 8.69
N PHE A 333 -0.03 -5.61 8.73
CA PHE A 333 1.23 -6.30 8.49
C PHE A 333 1.85 -5.91 7.14
N ALA A 334 1.06 -5.94 6.05
CA ALA A 334 1.55 -5.61 4.71
C ALA A 334 2.13 -4.19 4.65
N VAL A 335 1.40 -3.20 5.14
CA VAL A 335 1.81 -1.79 5.09
C VAL A 335 2.97 -1.51 6.05
N ALA A 336 2.90 -2.00 7.29
CA ALA A 336 3.94 -1.75 8.29
C ALA A 336 5.29 -2.39 7.90
N LYS A 337 5.28 -3.55 7.26
CA LYS A 337 6.50 -4.20 6.74
C LYS A 337 7.16 -3.41 5.61
N GLU A 338 6.38 -2.79 4.75
CA GLU A 338 6.92 -1.92 3.70
C GLU A 338 7.64 -0.71 4.31
N TYR A 339 7.02 -0.06 5.31
CA TYR A 339 7.67 1.07 6.00
C TYR A 339 8.86 0.64 6.86
N GLU A 340 8.83 -0.55 7.43
CA GLU A 340 9.98 -1.11 8.15
C GLU A 340 11.19 -1.24 7.24
N VAL A 341 11.03 -1.87 6.07
CA VAL A 341 12.12 -2.02 5.08
C VAL A 341 12.60 -0.64 4.60
N ARG A 342 11.70 0.28 4.35
CA ARG A 342 12.04 1.66 3.98
C ARG A 342 12.87 2.36 5.09
N ASN A 343 12.48 2.19 6.35
CA ASN A 343 13.22 2.76 7.49
C ASN A 343 14.62 2.16 7.63
N ILE A 344 14.75 0.83 7.48
CA ILE A 344 16.05 0.14 7.50
C ILE A 344 16.96 0.72 6.41
N ASN A 345 16.45 0.85 5.18
CA ASN A 345 17.19 1.43 4.07
C ASN A 345 17.61 2.88 4.36
N ALA A 346 16.73 3.69 4.96
CA ALA A 346 17.06 5.07 5.33
C ALA A 346 18.16 5.15 6.38
N VAL A 347 18.11 4.29 7.40
CA VAL A 347 19.17 4.22 8.43
C VAL A 347 20.49 3.77 7.82
N LEU A 348 20.49 2.69 7.03
CA LEU A 348 21.71 2.17 6.40
C LEU A 348 22.37 3.21 5.50
N LYS A 349 21.61 3.86 4.61
CA LYS A 349 22.12 4.91 3.73
C LYS A 349 22.63 6.12 4.54
N GLY A 350 21.84 6.57 5.52
CA GLY A 350 22.24 7.70 6.36
C GLY A 350 23.51 7.46 7.15
N VAL A 351 23.65 6.27 7.76
CA VAL A 351 24.86 5.90 8.50
C VAL A 351 26.05 5.72 7.56
N ALA A 352 25.85 5.12 6.38
CA ALA A 352 26.92 4.97 5.38
C ALA A 352 27.43 6.32 4.87
N GLU A 353 26.55 7.32 4.73
CA GLU A 353 26.87 8.68 4.33
C GLU A 353 27.38 9.56 5.49
N GLY A 354 27.48 9.01 6.70
CA GLY A 354 27.94 9.74 7.89
C GLY A 354 26.98 10.80 8.39
N LEU A 355 25.68 10.68 8.09
CA LEU A 355 24.65 11.59 8.61
C LEU A 355 24.45 11.37 10.11
N GLY A 356 24.31 12.45 10.88
CA GLY A 356 23.95 12.35 12.29
C GLY A 356 22.54 11.75 12.48
N SER A 357 22.34 11.04 13.61
CA SER A 357 21.09 10.36 13.95
C SER A 357 19.85 11.25 13.85
N GLU A 358 19.93 12.51 14.29
CA GLU A 358 18.83 13.48 14.19
C GLU A 358 18.43 13.76 12.72
N LYS A 359 19.39 13.82 11.79
CA LYS A 359 19.08 13.99 10.36
C LYS A 359 18.41 12.74 9.78
N ILE A 360 18.93 11.54 10.14
CA ILE A 360 18.34 10.28 9.67
C ILE A 360 16.90 10.13 10.20
N LYS A 361 16.70 10.50 11.47
CA LYS A 361 15.39 10.43 12.13
C LYS A 361 14.28 11.13 11.34
N HIS A 362 14.58 12.26 10.70
CA HIS A 362 13.62 12.98 9.86
C HIS A 362 13.09 12.16 8.67
N PHE A 363 13.85 11.17 8.20
CA PHE A 363 13.47 10.30 7.09
C PHE A 363 12.68 9.07 7.51
N LEU A 364 12.51 8.84 8.81
CA LEU A 364 11.85 7.64 9.30
C LEU A 364 10.34 7.84 9.44
N ILE A 365 9.61 6.81 9.07
CA ILE A 365 8.16 6.77 9.16
C ILE A 365 7.77 5.72 10.21
N ALA A 366 7.26 6.17 11.34
CA ALA A 366 6.80 5.32 12.43
C ALA A 366 5.37 5.70 12.85
N GLU A 367 4.66 4.77 13.49
CA GLU A 367 3.30 5.02 14.02
C GLU A 367 3.30 6.05 15.15
N GLU A 368 4.37 6.10 15.92
CA GLU A 368 4.59 7.05 17.00
C GLU A 368 5.74 7.99 16.65
N GLU A 369 5.76 9.17 17.23
CA GLU A 369 6.91 10.08 17.11
C GLU A 369 8.17 9.42 17.67
N LEU A 370 9.27 9.54 16.92
CA LEU A 370 10.57 8.96 17.25
C LEU A 370 11.38 9.86 18.18
#